data_c26e381a5dbec215145fc8a1c913ff13
#
_entry.id   c26e381a5dbec215145fc8a1c913ff13
#
_cell.length_a   1.000
_cell.length_b   1.000
_cell.length_c   1.000
_cell.angle_alpha   90.00
_cell.angle_beta   90.00
_cell.angle_gamma   90.00
#
_symmetry.space_group_name_H-M   'P 1'
#
loop_
_entity.id
_entity.type
_entity.pdbx_description
1 polymer ?
#
loop_
_entity_poly.entity_id
_entity_poly.type
_entity_poly.pdbx_seq_one_letter_code
_entity_poly.pdbx_strand_id
1 'polypeptide(L)'
;MKYLLVGAGLYNAVIYQRLIHEFNVNPLDITIIEKRQHIGGNCYTEKLDGITVHKYGAHIFHTSDEDVWKFANRFGSFNNFVNSPIAVYFNEKTGQSETYNLPFNMNTFVRLFERELAVKRVTPYIVKEAIQCEIDAYKLSHPFDKPRNLEEQAISLVGTTVYEKLIKHYTEKQWGRPCTELDPSIIKRLPLRFTYDNNYFNDVHQGIPEEGYTKWIENMFEGHNIHFDEHFLSDMYQHEVHGMDKFDQVFYSGDVSTLLNAVMNYDKQVAVIVNEDGLDDFWLDWRSLKFVEKEYPTENWQGNAVVNYTSGEVGYTRSIEHKFFNHEKMDDGKTIVTFEYPVKYRLGDERYYPLASEKEKYRKILGYLPKKIVPTGRLGLYEYMDMDDVIRAALSDTRIRVDPVIEQGCIFSSSSV
;
A
#
# COMPACT_ATOMS: atom_id res chain seq x y z
N MET A 1 13.31 24.26 16.73
CA MET A 1 12.84 22.89 17.15
C MET A 1 13.67 21.83 16.43
N LYS A 2 13.94 20.70 17.12
CA LYS A 2 14.65 19.55 16.53
C LYS A 2 13.67 18.43 16.20
N TYR A 3 13.84 17.81 15.04
CA TYR A 3 12.94 16.82 14.49
C TYR A 3 13.65 15.49 14.25
N LEU A 4 12.95 14.39 14.55
CA LEU A 4 13.39 13.05 14.22
C LEU A 4 12.37 12.40 13.29
N LEU A 5 12.82 11.98 12.10
CA LEU A 5 12.03 11.16 11.16
C LEU A 5 12.45 9.70 11.31
N VAL A 6 11.58 8.88 11.87
CA VAL A 6 11.79 7.44 12.07
C VAL A 6 11.19 6.68 10.88
N GLY A 7 12.07 6.19 10.04
CA GLY A 7 11.78 5.54 8.76
C GLY A 7 11.90 6.49 7.57
N ALA A 8 12.67 6.07 6.55
CA ALA A 8 12.93 6.81 5.32
C ALA A 8 11.98 6.38 4.18
N GLY A 9 10.69 6.22 4.48
CA GLY A 9 9.63 5.92 3.50
C GLY A 9 8.99 7.18 2.92
N LEU A 10 8.08 6.98 1.96
CA LEU A 10 7.44 8.06 1.19
C LEU A 10 6.78 9.14 2.07
N TYR A 11 6.04 8.76 3.12
CA TYR A 11 5.38 9.73 4.00
C TYR A 11 6.38 10.69 4.63
N ASN A 12 7.44 10.15 5.26
CA ASN A 12 8.45 10.97 5.92
C ASN A 12 9.31 11.76 4.91
N ALA A 13 9.47 11.29 3.68
CA ALA A 13 10.09 12.06 2.61
C ALA A 13 9.26 13.33 2.28
N VAL A 14 7.94 13.21 2.23
CA VAL A 14 7.05 14.38 2.06
C VAL A 14 7.10 15.30 3.28
N ILE A 15 7.09 14.76 4.50
CA ILE A 15 7.26 15.56 5.73
C ILE A 15 8.58 16.32 5.72
N TYR A 16 9.68 15.68 5.29
CA TYR A 16 10.98 16.35 5.13
C TYR A 16 10.88 17.55 4.19
N GLN A 17 10.26 17.38 3.01
CA GLN A 17 10.06 18.46 2.04
C GLN A 17 9.26 19.64 2.65
N ARG A 18 8.23 19.35 3.43
CA ARG A 18 7.44 20.37 4.11
C ARG A 18 8.25 21.10 5.18
N LEU A 19 9.02 20.36 6.01
CA LEU A 19 9.87 20.97 7.04
C LEU A 19 10.85 21.96 6.41
N ILE A 20 11.49 21.58 5.29
CA ILE A 20 12.47 22.43 4.61
C ILE A 20 11.81 23.61 3.87
N HIS A 21 10.83 23.33 3.02
CA HIS A 21 10.35 24.31 2.02
C HIS A 21 9.08 25.08 2.44
N GLU A 22 8.24 24.47 3.28
CA GLU A 22 7.03 25.14 3.79
C GLU A 22 7.32 25.86 5.12
N PHE A 23 8.07 25.19 6.02
CA PHE A 23 8.31 25.70 7.36
C PHE A 23 9.71 26.31 7.57
N ASN A 24 10.58 26.30 6.55
CA ASN A 24 11.95 26.84 6.59
C ASN A 24 12.78 26.30 7.78
N VAL A 25 12.62 25.03 8.13
CA VAL A 25 13.40 24.38 9.17
C VAL A 25 14.83 24.17 8.67
N ASN A 26 15.82 24.49 9.54
CA ASN A 26 17.23 24.23 9.19
C ASN A 26 17.45 22.71 9.03
N PRO A 27 18.03 22.24 7.91
CA PRO A 27 18.35 20.83 7.72
C PRO A 27 19.14 20.20 8.88
N LEU A 28 20.01 20.95 9.54
CA LEU A 28 20.80 20.50 10.70
C LEU A 28 19.94 20.19 11.95
N ASP A 29 18.70 20.64 11.98
CA ASP A 29 17.74 20.36 13.04
C ASP A 29 16.88 19.13 12.74
N ILE A 30 17.07 18.46 11.60
CA ILE A 30 16.37 17.26 11.18
C ILE A 30 17.33 16.08 11.22
N THR A 31 16.92 15.00 11.88
CA THR A 31 17.63 13.72 11.88
C THR A 31 16.71 12.67 11.22
N ILE A 32 17.25 11.85 10.34
CA ILE A 32 16.50 10.77 9.67
C ILE A 32 17.19 9.44 9.99
N ILE A 33 16.44 8.49 10.47
CA ILE A 33 16.90 7.13 10.77
C ILE A 33 16.06 6.10 10.03
N GLU A 34 16.68 5.02 9.59
CA GLU A 34 16.01 3.90 8.91
C GLU A 34 16.55 2.57 9.44
N LYS A 35 15.64 1.63 9.74
CA LYS A 35 16.03 0.29 10.25
C LYS A 35 16.62 -0.63 9.18
N ARG A 36 16.30 -0.41 7.91
CA ARG A 36 16.81 -1.16 6.76
C ARG A 36 18.07 -0.49 6.21
N GLN A 37 18.78 -1.19 5.34
CA GLN A 37 19.97 -0.63 4.63
C GLN A 37 19.57 0.12 3.36
N HIS A 38 18.32 0.51 3.21
CA HIS A 38 17.80 1.22 2.05
C HIS A 38 16.65 2.14 2.43
N ILE A 39 16.45 3.18 1.65
CA ILE A 39 15.30 4.09 1.71
C ILE A 39 14.10 3.53 0.95
N GLY A 40 12.98 4.28 0.96
CA GLY A 40 11.80 4.00 0.15
C GLY A 40 10.73 3.15 0.83
N GLY A 41 11.05 2.54 1.99
CA GLY A 41 10.09 1.66 2.68
C GLY A 41 9.65 0.53 1.75
N ASN A 42 8.34 0.30 1.61
CA ASN A 42 7.82 -0.73 0.71
C ASN A 42 7.84 -0.32 -0.78
N CYS A 43 8.10 0.95 -1.10
CA CYS A 43 8.30 1.39 -2.49
C CYS A 43 9.74 1.13 -2.99
N TYR A 44 10.60 0.51 -2.17
CA TYR A 44 11.99 0.25 -2.56
C TYR A 44 12.09 -0.56 -3.85
N THR A 45 12.93 -0.06 -4.74
CA THR A 45 13.34 -0.72 -5.99
C THR A 45 14.85 -0.87 -6.04
N GLU A 46 15.32 -1.97 -6.57
CA GLU A 46 16.74 -2.18 -6.85
C GLU A 46 16.94 -2.61 -8.29
N LYS A 47 18.11 -2.35 -8.84
CA LYS A 47 18.47 -2.76 -10.19
C LYS A 47 19.25 -4.08 -10.15
N LEU A 48 18.66 -5.15 -10.68
CA LEU A 48 19.27 -6.47 -10.81
C LEU A 48 19.48 -6.80 -12.30
N ASP A 49 20.71 -6.93 -12.72
CA ASP A 49 21.11 -7.29 -14.09
C ASP A 49 20.36 -6.48 -15.17
N GLY A 50 20.20 -5.18 -14.93
CA GLY A 50 19.56 -4.26 -15.86
C GLY A 50 18.03 -4.11 -15.68
N ILE A 51 17.38 -4.94 -14.85
CA ILE A 51 15.94 -4.85 -14.55
C ILE A 51 15.72 -4.14 -13.21
N THR A 52 14.82 -3.17 -13.18
CA THR A 52 14.36 -2.51 -11.95
C THR A 52 13.32 -3.38 -11.25
N VAL A 53 13.70 -4.00 -10.14
CA VAL A 53 12.87 -4.93 -9.36
C VAL A 53 12.19 -4.20 -8.20
N HIS A 54 10.87 -4.32 -8.08
CA HIS A 54 10.09 -3.85 -6.94
C HIS A 54 10.11 -4.92 -5.85
N LYS A 55 10.92 -4.71 -4.79
CA LYS A 55 11.21 -5.76 -3.78
C LYS A 55 10.03 -6.14 -2.90
N TYR A 56 9.09 -5.22 -2.68
CA TYR A 56 7.95 -5.42 -1.78
C TYR A 56 6.61 -5.35 -2.53
N GLY A 57 6.58 -5.91 -3.74
CA GLY A 57 5.38 -5.97 -4.59
C GLY A 57 5.30 -4.87 -5.65
N ALA A 58 4.42 -5.07 -6.61
CA ALA A 58 4.22 -4.11 -7.68
C ALA A 58 3.66 -2.80 -7.14
N HIS A 59 4.39 -1.72 -7.33
CA HIS A 59 3.96 -0.36 -7.05
C HIS A 59 3.82 0.39 -8.36
N ILE A 60 2.63 0.91 -8.63
CA ILE A 60 2.32 1.72 -9.81
C ILE A 60 1.72 3.01 -9.29
N PHE A 61 2.36 4.14 -9.58
CA PHE A 61 1.85 5.43 -9.16
C PHE A 61 0.65 5.81 -10.02
N HIS A 62 -0.43 6.25 -9.40
CA HIS A 62 -1.61 6.77 -10.07
C HIS A 62 -2.28 7.84 -9.21
N THR A 63 -2.90 8.81 -9.81
CA THR A 63 -3.68 9.85 -9.12
C THR A 63 -4.53 10.65 -10.11
N SER A 64 -5.65 11.18 -9.61
CA SER A 64 -6.43 12.23 -10.27
C SER A 64 -6.25 13.59 -9.61
N ASP A 65 -5.43 13.66 -8.55
CA ASP A 65 -5.12 14.89 -7.82
C ASP A 65 -3.95 15.62 -8.49
N GLU A 66 -4.22 16.75 -9.10
CA GLU A 66 -3.24 17.56 -9.82
C GLU A 66 -2.13 18.10 -8.92
N ASP A 67 -2.38 18.37 -7.65
CA ASP A 67 -1.38 18.88 -6.72
C ASP A 67 -0.43 17.75 -6.28
N VAL A 68 -0.97 16.56 -6.06
CA VAL A 68 -0.18 15.36 -5.81
C VAL A 68 0.68 15.01 -7.03
N TRP A 69 0.11 15.08 -8.25
CA TRP A 69 0.86 14.81 -9.48
C TRP A 69 1.98 15.82 -9.70
N LYS A 70 1.72 17.13 -9.52
CA LYS A 70 2.74 18.18 -9.59
C LYS A 70 3.84 17.98 -8.54
N PHE A 71 3.46 17.64 -7.31
CA PHE A 71 4.41 17.35 -6.25
C PHE A 71 5.32 16.18 -6.63
N ALA A 72 4.74 15.06 -7.08
CA ALA A 72 5.48 13.85 -7.46
C ALA A 72 6.51 14.12 -8.58
N ASN A 73 6.13 14.90 -9.60
CA ASN A 73 6.98 15.22 -10.74
C ASN A 73 8.13 16.22 -10.43
N ARG A 74 8.17 16.80 -9.24
CA ARG A 74 9.32 17.63 -8.81
C ARG A 74 10.58 16.78 -8.59
N PHE A 75 10.45 15.49 -8.33
CA PHE A 75 11.51 14.60 -7.87
C PHE A 75 11.93 13.55 -8.90
N GLY A 76 11.26 13.48 -10.03
CA GLY A 76 11.59 12.58 -11.13
C GLY A 76 10.50 12.52 -12.19
N SER A 77 10.88 12.10 -13.39
CA SER A 77 9.96 11.88 -14.51
C SER A 77 9.28 10.52 -14.36
N PHE A 78 8.04 10.45 -14.77
CA PHE A 78 7.27 9.21 -14.84
C PHE A 78 7.13 8.75 -16.29
N ASN A 79 7.23 7.45 -16.52
CA ASN A 79 6.93 6.87 -17.82
C ASN A 79 5.40 6.82 -18.06
N ASN A 80 5.01 6.35 -19.25
CA ASN A 80 3.60 6.23 -19.61
C ASN A 80 3.08 4.80 -19.38
N PHE A 81 3.55 4.11 -18.34
CA PHE A 81 3.08 2.76 -18.04
C PHE A 81 1.59 2.78 -17.67
N VAL A 82 0.81 1.98 -18.41
CA VAL A 82 -0.62 1.77 -18.14
C VAL A 82 -0.81 0.40 -17.51
N ASN A 83 -1.31 0.36 -16.29
CA ASN A 83 -1.55 -0.90 -15.59
C ASN A 83 -2.74 -1.64 -16.21
N SER A 84 -2.47 -2.79 -16.83
CA SER A 84 -3.47 -3.65 -17.47
C SER A 84 -3.27 -5.10 -17.03
N PRO A 85 -3.50 -5.43 -15.75
CA PRO A 85 -3.28 -6.76 -15.23
C PRO A 85 -4.24 -7.78 -15.85
N ILE A 86 -3.83 -9.04 -15.82
CA ILE A 86 -4.68 -10.17 -16.22
C ILE A 86 -4.90 -11.10 -15.03
N ALA A 87 -6.00 -11.84 -15.06
CA ALA A 87 -6.30 -12.91 -14.12
C ALA A 87 -6.16 -14.27 -14.80
N VAL A 88 -5.53 -15.22 -14.10
CA VAL A 88 -5.48 -16.62 -14.51
C VAL A 88 -6.30 -17.44 -13.52
N TYR A 89 -7.28 -18.15 -14.05
CA TYR A 89 -8.11 -19.09 -13.33
C TYR A 89 -7.86 -20.51 -13.85
N PHE A 90 -7.48 -21.41 -12.99
CA PHE A 90 -7.38 -22.83 -13.34
C PHE A 90 -8.75 -23.50 -13.14
N ASN A 91 -9.25 -24.09 -14.20
CA ASN A 91 -10.51 -24.80 -14.18
C ASN A 91 -10.26 -26.30 -13.91
N GLU A 92 -10.49 -26.73 -12.68
CA GLU A 92 -10.27 -28.12 -12.26
C GLU A 92 -11.06 -29.13 -13.10
N LYS A 93 -12.26 -28.75 -13.57
CA LYS A 93 -13.12 -29.67 -14.36
C LYS A 93 -12.54 -29.96 -15.75
N THR A 94 -11.85 -29.00 -16.33
CA THR A 94 -11.25 -29.14 -17.67
C THR A 94 -9.75 -29.39 -17.63
N GLY A 95 -9.10 -29.16 -16.49
CA GLY A 95 -7.64 -29.20 -16.33
C GLY A 95 -6.90 -28.09 -17.09
N GLN A 96 -7.59 -27.01 -17.48
CA GLN A 96 -7.05 -25.94 -18.30
C GLN A 96 -7.08 -24.60 -17.57
N SER A 97 -6.08 -23.75 -17.85
CA SER A 97 -6.06 -22.36 -17.39
C SER A 97 -6.87 -21.47 -18.35
N GLU A 98 -7.65 -20.60 -17.76
CA GLU A 98 -8.43 -19.57 -18.45
C GLU A 98 -7.85 -18.20 -18.07
N THR A 99 -7.67 -17.32 -19.05
CA THR A 99 -7.12 -15.97 -18.83
C THR A 99 -8.20 -14.92 -19.04
N TYR A 100 -8.29 -13.98 -18.11
CA TYR A 100 -9.26 -12.90 -18.13
C TYR A 100 -8.56 -11.54 -17.98
N ASN A 101 -9.12 -10.50 -18.59
CA ASN A 101 -8.63 -9.14 -18.39
C ASN A 101 -9.14 -8.56 -17.05
N LEU A 102 -8.37 -7.66 -16.47
CA LEU A 102 -8.77 -6.83 -15.35
C LEU A 102 -8.62 -5.35 -15.76
N PRO A 103 -9.48 -4.45 -15.25
CA PRO A 103 -10.65 -4.70 -14.38
C PRO A 103 -11.73 -5.52 -15.09
N PHE A 104 -12.83 -5.84 -14.38
CA PHE A 104 -13.97 -6.57 -14.96
C PHE A 104 -14.63 -5.72 -16.04
N ASN A 105 -14.24 -5.94 -17.29
CA ASN A 105 -14.67 -5.20 -18.47
C ASN A 105 -15.26 -6.14 -19.54
N MET A 106 -15.64 -5.61 -20.70
CA MET A 106 -16.24 -6.41 -21.75
C MET A 106 -15.31 -7.50 -22.29
N ASN A 107 -13.97 -7.33 -22.25
CA ASN A 107 -13.03 -8.41 -22.60
C ASN A 107 -13.14 -9.58 -21.63
N THR A 108 -13.31 -9.30 -20.33
CA THR A 108 -13.56 -10.30 -19.28
C THR A 108 -14.89 -10.99 -19.52
N PHE A 109 -15.97 -10.21 -19.70
CA PHE A 109 -17.33 -10.73 -19.80
C PHE A 109 -17.58 -11.53 -21.06
N VAL A 110 -16.99 -11.13 -22.20
CA VAL A 110 -17.07 -11.91 -23.44
C VAL A 110 -16.49 -13.31 -23.19
N ARG A 111 -15.29 -13.42 -22.67
CA ARG A 111 -14.66 -14.73 -22.38
C ARG A 111 -15.42 -15.55 -21.36
N LEU A 112 -15.99 -14.91 -20.34
CA LEU A 112 -16.70 -15.56 -19.25
C LEU A 112 -18.06 -16.07 -19.72
N PHE A 113 -18.88 -15.20 -20.30
CA PHE A 113 -20.27 -15.49 -20.62
C PHE A 113 -20.49 -16.15 -21.99
N GLU A 114 -19.60 -16.06 -22.97
CA GLU A 114 -19.66 -16.87 -24.18
C GLU A 114 -19.68 -18.37 -23.86
N ARG A 115 -18.88 -18.78 -22.89
CA ARG A 115 -18.80 -20.18 -22.43
C ARG A 115 -20.00 -20.57 -21.57
N GLU A 116 -20.29 -19.75 -20.55
CA GLU A 116 -21.33 -20.07 -19.55
C GLU A 116 -22.74 -20.05 -20.16
N LEU A 117 -23.04 -19.13 -21.07
CA LEU A 117 -24.35 -18.97 -21.67
C LEU A 117 -24.46 -19.62 -23.06
N ALA A 118 -23.37 -20.17 -23.61
CA ALA A 118 -23.30 -20.72 -24.95
C ALA A 118 -23.84 -19.75 -26.06
N VAL A 119 -23.63 -18.45 -25.86
CA VAL A 119 -24.11 -17.41 -26.79
C VAL A 119 -23.01 -17.02 -27.78
N LYS A 120 -23.38 -16.78 -29.06
CA LYS A 120 -22.42 -16.39 -30.10
C LYS A 120 -21.97 -14.92 -30.02
N ARG A 121 -22.67 -14.10 -29.28
CA ARG A 121 -22.38 -12.67 -29.14
C ARG A 121 -22.77 -12.17 -27.76
N VAL A 122 -21.79 -11.79 -26.98
CA VAL A 122 -21.97 -11.17 -25.66
C VAL A 122 -22.07 -9.65 -25.83
N THR A 123 -23.10 -9.06 -25.27
CA THR A 123 -23.33 -7.61 -25.27
C THR A 123 -23.46 -7.10 -23.85
N PRO A 124 -23.27 -5.79 -23.58
CA PRO A 124 -23.51 -5.23 -22.24
C PRO A 124 -24.89 -5.57 -21.67
N TYR A 125 -25.91 -5.65 -22.50
CA TYR A 125 -27.27 -6.03 -22.08
C TYR A 125 -27.30 -7.48 -21.56
N ILE A 126 -26.78 -8.43 -22.34
CA ILE A 126 -26.72 -9.85 -21.96
C ILE A 126 -25.93 -10.03 -20.65
N VAL A 127 -24.82 -9.33 -20.47
CA VAL A 127 -24.01 -9.39 -19.25
C VAL A 127 -24.81 -8.89 -18.03
N LYS A 128 -25.50 -7.75 -18.16
CA LYS A 128 -26.31 -7.18 -17.08
C LYS A 128 -27.44 -8.12 -16.67
N GLU A 129 -28.17 -8.67 -17.64
CA GLU A 129 -29.26 -9.62 -17.41
C GLU A 129 -28.74 -10.91 -16.73
N ALA A 130 -27.63 -11.47 -17.21
CA ALA A 130 -27.02 -12.66 -16.63
C ALA A 130 -26.61 -12.43 -15.16
N ILE A 131 -25.90 -11.34 -14.89
CA ILE A 131 -25.49 -10.98 -13.52
C ILE A 131 -26.72 -10.76 -12.64
N GLN A 132 -27.74 -10.05 -13.12
CA GLN A 132 -28.96 -9.81 -12.33
C GLN A 132 -29.70 -11.12 -12.03
N CYS A 133 -29.84 -12.02 -13.01
CA CYS A 133 -30.44 -13.33 -12.80
C CYS A 133 -29.68 -14.15 -11.73
N GLU A 134 -28.34 -14.11 -11.74
CA GLU A 134 -27.54 -14.79 -10.74
C GLU A 134 -27.72 -14.18 -9.33
N ILE A 135 -27.78 -12.85 -9.22
CA ILE A 135 -28.03 -12.14 -7.97
C ILE A 135 -29.41 -12.54 -7.40
N ASP A 136 -30.43 -12.51 -8.26
CA ASP A 136 -31.82 -12.85 -7.84
C ASP A 136 -31.93 -14.30 -7.40
N ALA A 137 -31.31 -15.24 -8.15
CA ALA A 137 -31.25 -16.64 -7.79
C ALA A 137 -30.54 -16.89 -6.46
N TYR A 138 -29.42 -16.19 -6.23
CA TYR A 138 -28.69 -16.28 -4.97
C TYR A 138 -29.52 -15.77 -3.78
N LYS A 139 -30.17 -14.60 -3.94
CA LYS A 139 -31.05 -14.03 -2.90
C LYS A 139 -32.25 -14.89 -2.55
N LEU A 140 -32.80 -15.66 -3.50
CA LEU A 140 -33.87 -16.59 -3.24
C LEU A 140 -33.46 -17.73 -2.29
N SER A 141 -32.21 -18.21 -2.42
CA SER A 141 -31.67 -19.29 -1.58
C SER A 141 -30.98 -18.76 -0.31
N HIS A 142 -30.52 -17.53 -0.32
CA HIS A 142 -29.80 -16.87 0.79
C HIS A 142 -30.40 -15.49 1.04
N PRO A 143 -31.59 -15.40 1.65
CA PRO A 143 -32.28 -14.12 1.84
C PRO A 143 -31.50 -13.23 2.83
N PHE A 144 -31.23 -11.99 2.41
CA PHE A 144 -30.67 -10.94 3.25
C PHE A 144 -31.13 -9.55 2.77
N ASP A 145 -31.32 -8.63 3.70
CA ASP A 145 -31.64 -7.23 3.38
C ASP A 145 -30.36 -6.44 3.08
N LYS A 146 -29.30 -6.72 3.86
CA LYS A 146 -27.96 -6.15 3.67
C LYS A 146 -26.93 -7.27 3.73
N PRO A 147 -25.87 -7.22 2.89
CA PRO A 147 -24.81 -8.20 2.95
C PRO A 147 -24.17 -8.29 4.33
N ARG A 148 -24.04 -9.50 4.86
CA ARG A 148 -23.50 -9.79 6.20
C ARG A 148 -21.99 -10.10 6.15
N ASN A 149 -21.50 -10.52 4.98
CA ASN A 149 -20.13 -10.92 4.76
C ASN A 149 -19.70 -10.55 3.32
N LEU A 150 -18.40 -10.76 3.05
CA LEU A 150 -17.81 -10.43 1.75
C LEU A 150 -18.41 -11.24 0.59
N GLU A 151 -18.76 -12.50 0.79
CA GLU A 151 -19.39 -13.32 -0.25
C GLU A 151 -20.72 -12.72 -0.70
N GLU A 152 -21.62 -12.44 0.25
CA GLU A 152 -22.92 -11.82 -0.05
C GLU A 152 -22.75 -10.45 -0.72
N GLN A 153 -21.78 -9.67 -0.25
CA GLN A 153 -21.46 -8.36 -0.84
C GLN A 153 -20.96 -8.51 -2.29
N ALA A 154 -19.99 -9.39 -2.53
CA ALA A 154 -19.43 -9.60 -3.86
C ALA A 154 -20.50 -10.10 -4.84
N ILE A 155 -21.25 -11.14 -4.47
CA ILE A 155 -22.31 -11.70 -5.32
C ILE A 155 -23.40 -10.64 -5.61
N SER A 156 -23.74 -9.79 -4.64
CA SER A 156 -24.71 -8.71 -4.85
C SER A 156 -24.24 -7.63 -5.83
N LEU A 157 -22.93 -7.57 -6.12
CA LEU A 157 -22.34 -6.60 -7.06
C LEU A 157 -22.09 -7.21 -8.44
N VAL A 158 -21.62 -8.45 -8.51
CA VAL A 158 -21.06 -9.01 -9.77
C VAL A 158 -21.64 -10.36 -10.17
N GLY A 159 -22.56 -10.93 -9.40
CA GLY A 159 -23.12 -12.27 -9.61
C GLY A 159 -22.20 -13.41 -9.15
N THR A 160 -22.72 -14.62 -9.18
CA THR A 160 -22.02 -15.83 -8.69
C THR A 160 -20.87 -16.24 -9.60
N THR A 161 -21.05 -16.17 -10.92
CA THR A 161 -20.03 -16.61 -11.89
C THR A 161 -18.74 -15.79 -11.79
N VAL A 162 -18.85 -14.47 -11.71
CA VAL A 162 -17.69 -13.58 -11.54
C VAL A 162 -17.07 -13.78 -10.16
N TYR A 163 -17.90 -13.90 -9.11
CA TYR A 163 -17.43 -14.13 -7.75
C TYR A 163 -16.61 -15.43 -7.65
N GLU A 164 -17.16 -16.56 -8.07
CA GLU A 164 -16.49 -17.87 -7.94
C GLU A 164 -15.18 -17.97 -8.72
N LYS A 165 -15.14 -17.42 -9.94
CA LYS A 165 -13.95 -17.53 -10.80
C LYS A 165 -12.88 -16.48 -10.52
N LEU A 166 -13.27 -15.26 -10.17
CA LEU A 166 -12.32 -14.14 -10.19
C LEU A 166 -12.09 -13.46 -8.84
N ILE A 167 -12.92 -13.74 -7.82
CA ILE A 167 -12.85 -13.05 -6.53
C ILE A 167 -12.57 -13.99 -5.37
N LYS A 168 -13.35 -15.05 -5.24
CA LYS A 168 -13.38 -15.92 -4.06
C LYS A 168 -11.99 -16.34 -3.59
N HIS A 169 -11.35 -17.23 -4.32
CA HIS A 169 -10.08 -17.83 -3.88
C HIS A 169 -8.91 -16.84 -3.85
N TYR A 170 -8.92 -15.81 -4.71
CA TYR A 170 -7.95 -14.73 -4.61
C TYR A 170 -8.08 -14.02 -3.26
N THR A 171 -9.29 -13.66 -2.87
CA THR A 171 -9.58 -12.97 -1.60
C THR A 171 -9.31 -13.88 -0.40
N GLU A 172 -9.73 -15.15 -0.46
CA GLU A 172 -9.47 -16.12 0.61
C GLU A 172 -7.97 -16.36 0.84
N LYS A 173 -7.18 -16.44 -0.22
CA LYS A 173 -5.70 -16.49 -0.10
C LYS A 173 -5.17 -15.22 0.56
N GLN A 174 -5.59 -14.05 0.10
CA GLN A 174 -5.09 -12.77 0.61
C GLN A 174 -5.40 -12.58 2.08
N TRP A 175 -6.62 -12.91 2.51
CA TRP A 175 -7.05 -12.72 3.89
C TRP A 175 -6.84 -13.94 4.79
N GLY A 176 -6.60 -15.13 4.20
CA GLY A 176 -6.38 -16.40 4.92
C GLY A 176 -7.62 -16.89 5.67
N ARG A 177 -8.82 -16.48 5.23
CA ARG A 177 -10.12 -16.84 5.80
C ARG A 177 -11.15 -16.98 4.68
N PRO A 178 -12.20 -17.80 4.86
CA PRO A 178 -13.32 -17.88 3.93
C PRO A 178 -14.00 -16.52 3.73
N CYS A 179 -14.47 -16.24 2.52
CA CYS A 179 -15.20 -15.00 2.22
C CYS A 179 -16.47 -14.83 3.07
N THR A 180 -17.06 -15.92 3.56
CA THR A 180 -18.21 -15.93 4.48
C THR A 180 -17.90 -15.41 5.89
N GLU A 181 -16.61 -15.31 6.25
CA GLU A 181 -16.16 -14.80 7.54
C GLU A 181 -15.52 -13.41 7.44
N LEU A 182 -15.39 -12.85 6.24
CA LEU A 182 -14.80 -11.55 6.00
C LEU A 182 -15.84 -10.44 6.01
N ASP A 183 -15.44 -9.26 6.49
CA ASP A 183 -16.29 -8.09 6.53
C ASP A 183 -16.67 -7.62 5.11
N PRO A 184 -17.94 -7.32 4.84
CA PRO A 184 -18.39 -6.86 3.52
C PRO A 184 -17.73 -5.54 3.07
N SER A 185 -17.23 -4.74 4.01
CA SER A 185 -16.56 -3.47 3.70
C SER A 185 -15.21 -3.63 2.99
N ILE A 186 -14.63 -4.82 3.00
CA ILE A 186 -13.40 -5.13 2.24
C ILE A 186 -13.65 -4.95 0.74
N ILE A 187 -14.85 -5.28 0.26
CA ILE A 187 -15.27 -5.06 -1.13
C ILE A 187 -16.43 -4.06 -1.16
N LYS A 188 -16.13 -2.78 -1.04
CA LYS A 188 -17.16 -1.72 -1.10
C LYS A 188 -17.66 -1.48 -2.52
N ARG A 189 -16.81 -1.63 -3.52
CA ARG A 189 -17.10 -1.39 -4.94
C ARG A 189 -16.29 -2.36 -5.79
N LEU A 190 -16.97 -3.05 -6.68
CA LEU A 190 -16.36 -3.78 -7.78
C LEU A 190 -16.87 -3.14 -9.07
N PRO A 191 -16.10 -2.26 -9.70
CA PRO A 191 -16.56 -1.56 -10.88
C PRO A 191 -16.70 -2.54 -12.04
N LEU A 192 -17.94 -2.75 -12.50
CA LEU A 192 -18.22 -3.41 -13.75
C LEU A 192 -18.14 -2.38 -14.87
N ARG A 193 -17.24 -2.58 -15.82
CA ARG A 193 -17.06 -1.69 -16.96
C ARG A 193 -17.62 -2.32 -18.24
N PHE A 194 -18.64 -1.70 -18.80
CA PHE A 194 -19.25 -2.17 -20.05
C PHE A 194 -18.55 -1.57 -21.30
N THR A 195 -17.25 -1.39 -21.20
CA THR A 195 -16.32 -0.95 -22.25
C THR A 195 -15.22 -1.99 -22.42
N TYR A 196 -14.41 -1.88 -23.48
CA TYR A 196 -13.27 -2.76 -23.76
C TYR A 196 -11.93 -2.19 -23.24
N ASP A 197 -11.98 -1.18 -22.38
CA ASP A 197 -10.80 -0.57 -21.78
C ASP A 197 -10.18 -1.48 -20.70
N ASN A 198 -8.91 -1.82 -20.87
CA ASN A 198 -8.14 -2.65 -19.94
C ASN A 198 -7.33 -1.81 -18.94
N ASN A 199 -7.39 -0.49 -18.99
CA ASN A 199 -6.73 0.32 -17.96
C ASN A 199 -7.34 0.04 -16.60
N TYR A 200 -6.52 -0.45 -15.66
CA TYR A 200 -7.01 -0.85 -14.33
C TYR A 200 -7.48 0.34 -13.50
N PHE A 201 -6.76 1.45 -13.57
CA PHE A 201 -7.09 2.67 -12.83
C PHE A 201 -8.07 3.56 -13.60
N ASN A 202 -8.83 4.36 -12.86
CA ASN A 202 -9.67 5.42 -13.43
C ASN A 202 -8.98 6.78 -13.38
N ASP A 203 -7.78 6.83 -12.80
CA ASP A 203 -7.04 8.07 -12.58
C ASP A 203 -6.49 8.65 -13.88
N VAL A 204 -6.43 9.98 -13.91
CA VAL A 204 -5.95 10.74 -15.08
C VAL A 204 -4.47 10.51 -15.31
N HIS A 205 -3.70 10.39 -14.21
CA HIS A 205 -2.26 10.19 -14.26
C HIS A 205 -1.90 8.83 -13.71
N GLN A 206 -0.98 8.13 -14.39
CA GLN A 206 -0.36 6.91 -13.90
C GLN A 206 1.01 6.71 -14.55
N GLY A 207 1.89 5.97 -13.90
CA GLY A 207 3.22 5.66 -14.41
C GLY A 207 4.15 5.10 -13.36
N ILE A 208 5.36 4.83 -13.78
CA ILE A 208 6.49 4.39 -12.94
C ILE A 208 7.59 5.45 -13.05
N PRO A 209 8.25 5.85 -11.94
CA PRO A 209 9.43 6.72 -12.04
C PRO A 209 10.51 6.07 -12.92
N GLU A 210 11.01 6.80 -13.92
CA GLU A 210 11.95 6.26 -14.92
C GLU A 210 13.24 5.70 -14.30
N GLU A 211 13.71 6.31 -13.20
CA GLU A 211 14.88 5.86 -12.44
C GLU A 211 14.54 4.93 -11.26
N GLY A 212 13.27 4.48 -11.16
CA GLY A 212 12.76 3.67 -10.06
C GLY A 212 12.37 4.49 -8.82
N TYR A 213 11.56 3.86 -7.96
CA TYR A 213 11.02 4.53 -6.76
C TYR A 213 12.08 4.89 -5.73
N THR A 214 13.13 4.10 -5.61
CA THR A 214 14.21 4.40 -4.66
C THR A 214 14.86 5.73 -4.98
N LYS A 215 15.24 5.94 -6.24
CA LYS A 215 15.84 7.21 -6.67
C LYS A 215 14.88 8.39 -6.56
N TRP A 216 13.62 8.17 -6.89
CA TRP A 216 12.58 9.18 -6.75
C TRP A 216 12.40 9.65 -5.30
N ILE A 217 12.39 8.72 -4.32
CA ILE A 217 12.29 9.05 -2.89
C ILE A 217 13.61 9.63 -2.36
N GLU A 218 14.77 9.15 -2.85
CA GLU A 218 16.07 9.72 -2.53
C GLU A 218 16.13 11.22 -2.89
N ASN A 219 15.63 11.58 -4.07
CA ASN A 219 15.58 12.96 -4.52
C ASN A 219 14.72 13.86 -3.61
N MET A 220 13.69 13.31 -2.93
CA MET A 220 12.91 14.05 -1.94
C MET A 220 13.73 14.39 -0.69
N PHE A 221 14.72 13.59 -0.32
CA PHE A 221 15.60 13.87 0.82
C PHE A 221 16.77 14.81 0.47
N GLU A 222 16.93 15.24 -0.79
CA GLU A 222 17.90 16.25 -1.23
C GLU A 222 19.34 15.99 -0.78
N GLY A 223 19.73 14.71 -0.70
CA GLY A 223 21.06 14.32 -0.24
C GLY A 223 21.28 14.46 1.27
N HIS A 224 20.21 14.65 2.07
CA HIS A 224 20.28 14.63 3.52
C HIS A 224 20.85 13.30 4.03
N ASN A 225 21.70 13.35 5.04
CA ASN A 225 22.30 12.15 5.62
C ASN A 225 21.25 11.31 6.35
N ILE A 226 21.13 10.04 5.96
CA ILE A 226 20.22 9.08 6.58
C ILE A 226 21.06 8.06 7.34
N HIS A 227 20.71 7.83 8.60
CA HIS A 227 21.37 6.84 9.44
C HIS A 227 20.66 5.49 9.28
N PHE A 228 21.33 4.56 8.59
CA PHE A 228 20.80 3.21 8.35
C PHE A 228 21.13 2.25 9.50
N ASP A 229 20.43 1.11 9.54
CA ASP A 229 20.53 0.08 10.57
C ASP A 229 20.20 0.58 11.99
N GLU A 230 19.48 1.69 12.10
CA GLU A 230 19.11 2.30 13.37
C GLU A 230 17.73 1.79 13.85
N HIS A 231 17.74 1.13 14.99
CA HIS A 231 16.55 0.54 15.62
C HIS A 231 15.98 1.45 16.70
N PHE A 232 15.22 2.46 16.31
CA PHE A 232 14.65 3.48 17.22
C PHE A 232 14.04 2.90 18.50
N LEU A 233 13.31 1.78 18.42
CA LEU A 233 12.57 1.24 19.57
C LEU A 233 13.46 0.64 20.65
N SER A 234 14.63 0.10 20.31
CA SER A 234 15.60 -0.39 21.28
C SER A 234 16.36 0.76 21.95
N ASP A 235 16.51 1.88 21.25
CA ASP A 235 17.44 2.94 21.62
C ASP A 235 16.76 4.26 21.98
N MET A 236 15.42 4.36 21.80
CA MET A 236 14.66 5.60 21.96
C MET A 236 14.86 6.32 23.31
N TYR A 237 15.22 5.60 24.36
CA TYR A 237 15.44 6.15 25.70
C TYR A 237 16.89 6.09 26.17
N GLN A 238 17.75 5.33 25.52
CA GLN A 238 19.12 5.07 25.97
C GLN A 238 20.19 5.60 25.03
N HIS A 239 19.83 5.93 23.79
CA HIS A 239 20.80 6.27 22.77
C HIS A 239 21.31 7.70 22.91
N GLU A 240 22.64 7.87 22.98
CA GLU A 240 23.27 9.19 23.12
C GLU A 240 23.01 10.11 21.92
N VAL A 241 22.77 9.55 20.74
CA VAL A 241 22.58 10.30 19.50
C VAL A 241 21.10 10.43 19.12
N HIS A 242 20.31 9.37 19.18
CA HIS A 242 18.92 9.32 18.70
C HIS A 242 17.89 9.17 19.81
N GLY A 243 18.27 9.40 21.08
CA GLY A 243 17.33 9.35 22.20
C GLY A 243 16.20 10.38 22.04
N MET A 244 14.97 9.93 22.35
CA MET A 244 13.75 10.72 22.15
C MET A 244 13.81 12.12 22.81
N ASP A 245 14.52 12.27 23.91
CA ASP A 245 14.59 13.52 24.67
C ASP A 245 15.35 14.65 23.95
N LYS A 246 16.11 14.31 22.92
CA LYS A 246 16.86 15.28 22.11
C LYS A 246 16.01 15.98 21.06
N PHE A 247 14.79 15.50 20.83
CA PHE A 247 13.92 15.99 19.75
C PHE A 247 12.61 16.56 20.36
N ASP A 248 12.17 17.63 19.77
CA ASP A 248 10.91 18.29 20.13
C ASP A 248 9.71 17.60 19.49
N GLN A 249 9.92 16.99 18.31
CA GLN A 249 8.91 16.22 17.59
C GLN A 249 9.54 15.01 16.88
N VAL A 250 8.83 13.87 16.91
CA VAL A 250 9.25 12.60 16.30
C VAL A 250 8.16 12.12 15.35
N PHE A 251 8.47 11.99 14.08
CA PHE A 251 7.57 11.40 13.07
C PHE A 251 7.89 9.91 12.93
N TYR A 252 7.00 9.07 13.42
CA TYR A 252 7.24 7.62 13.53
C TYR A 252 6.42 6.84 12.50
N SER A 253 7.07 6.21 11.53
CA SER A 253 6.43 5.43 10.47
C SER A 253 6.38 3.92 10.70
N GLY A 254 6.69 3.47 11.91
CA GLY A 254 6.59 2.07 12.31
C GLY A 254 5.25 1.68 12.91
N ASP A 255 5.11 0.43 13.32
CA ASP A 255 3.92 -0.10 13.97
C ASP A 255 3.74 0.45 15.39
N VAL A 256 2.54 0.98 15.69
CA VAL A 256 2.26 1.66 16.95
C VAL A 256 2.12 0.71 18.15
N SER A 257 1.76 -0.56 17.93
CA SER A 257 1.72 -1.55 19.03
C SER A 257 3.14 -1.92 19.48
N THR A 258 4.06 -2.03 18.56
CA THR A 258 5.49 -2.21 18.86
C THR A 258 6.06 -0.97 19.57
N LEU A 259 5.65 0.22 19.16
CA LEU A 259 6.02 1.47 19.84
C LEU A 259 5.47 1.52 21.26
N LEU A 260 4.19 1.19 21.48
CA LEU A 260 3.59 1.17 22.81
C LEU A 260 4.32 0.18 23.72
N ASN A 261 4.68 -1.01 23.22
CA ASN A 261 5.47 -1.98 23.98
C ASN A 261 6.82 -1.38 24.43
N ALA A 262 7.50 -0.64 23.58
CA ALA A 262 8.75 0.02 23.94
C ALA A 262 8.54 1.12 24.99
N VAL A 263 7.49 1.91 24.89
CA VAL A 263 7.09 2.93 25.87
C VAL A 263 6.82 2.29 27.24
N MET A 264 6.02 1.22 27.30
CA MET A 264 5.68 0.48 28.53
C MET A 264 6.90 -0.16 29.19
N ASN A 265 7.87 -0.62 28.42
CA ASN A 265 9.10 -1.19 28.92
C ASN A 265 9.96 -0.16 29.66
N TYR A 266 9.94 1.06 29.18
CA TYR A 266 10.68 2.17 29.79
C TYR A 266 9.88 2.87 30.90
N ASP A 267 8.65 3.28 30.61
CA ASP A 267 7.77 3.97 31.58
C ASP A 267 6.78 2.99 32.21
N LYS A 268 7.10 2.55 33.42
CA LYS A 268 6.28 1.59 34.18
C LYS A 268 4.92 2.16 34.60
N GLN A 269 4.77 3.49 34.63
CA GLN A 269 3.47 4.11 34.94
C GLN A 269 2.53 3.93 33.75
N VAL A 270 3.02 4.11 32.51
CA VAL A 270 2.24 3.81 31.33
C VAL A 270 1.82 2.34 31.30
N ALA A 271 2.73 1.42 31.62
CA ALA A 271 2.40 -0.01 31.71
C ALA A 271 1.27 -0.31 32.68
N VAL A 272 1.27 0.32 33.88
CA VAL A 272 0.20 0.16 34.89
C VAL A 272 -1.14 0.67 34.30
N ILE A 273 -1.15 1.86 33.73
CA ILE A 273 -2.39 2.47 33.16
C ILE A 273 -2.96 1.60 32.06
N VAL A 274 -2.13 1.13 31.12
CA VAL A 274 -2.56 0.27 30.00
C VAL A 274 -3.22 -1.01 30.49
N ASN A 275 -2.64 -1.63 31.55
CA ASN A 275 -3.20 -2.84 32.14
C ASN A 275 -4.49 -2.57 32.93
N GLU A 276 -4.56 -1.48 33.71
CA GLU A 276 -5.76 -1.07 34.46
C GLU A 276 -6.94 -0.76 33.51
N ASP A 277 -6.66 -0.22 32.31
CA ASP A 277 -7.67 0.04 31.27
C ASP A 277 -8.05 -1.24 30.49
N GLY A 278 -7.51 -2.40 30.87
CA GLY A 278 -7.83 -3.70 30.26
C GLY A 278 -7.34 -3.86 28.82
N LEU A 279 -6.26 -3.18 28.44
CA LEU A 279 -5.64 -3.32 27.13
C LEU A 279 -4.44 -4.30 27.18
N ASP A 280 -4.63 -5.46 27.82
CA ASP A 280 -3.57 -6.48 27.98
C ASP A 280 -3.09 -7.02 26.62
N ASP A 281 -4.00 -7.15 25.65
CA ASP A 281 -3.70 -7.48 24.26
C ASP A 281 -3.73 -6.22 23.39
N PHE A 282 -2.66 -5.42 23.44
CA PHE A 282 -2.50 -4.22 22.60
C PHE A 282 -1.85 -4.49 21.24
N TRP A 283 -1.47 -5.74 20.93
CA TRP A 283 -0.88 -6.08 19.65
C TRP A 283 -1.91 -5.96 18.53
N LEU A 284 -1.55 -5.23 17.49
CA LEU A 284 -2.36 -5.08 16.30
C LEU A 284 -2.08 -6.23 15.33
N ASP A 285 -3.15 -6.83 14.82
CA ASP A 285 -3.05 -7.88 13.84
C ASP A 285 -2.77 -7.33 12.43
N TRP A 286 -1.96 -8.08 11.69
CA TRP A 286 -1.56 -7.76 10.32
C TRP A 286 -1.67 -8.97 9.41
N ARG A 287 -1.85 -8.71 8.12
CA ARG A 287 -1.49 -9.68 7.09
C ARG A 287 -0.11 -9.32 6.54
N SER A 288 0.63 -10.34 6.17
CA SER A 288 1.96 -10.22 5.58
C SER A 288 2.00 -10.77 4.17
N LEU A 289 3.01 -10.37 3.40
CA LEU A 289 3.35 -10.93 2.10
C LEU A 289 4.78 -11.46 2.14
N LYS A 290 4.98 -12.63 1.55
CA LYS A 290 6.32 -13.14 1.20
C LYS A 290 6.51 -12.98 -0.29
N PHE A 291 7.65 -12.41 -0.67
CA PHE A 291 8.05 -12.20 -2.05
C PHE A 291 9.12 -13.24 -2.40
N VAL A 292 8.86 -14.04 -3.42
CA VAL A 292 9.79 -15.06 -3.92
C VAL A 292 10.21 -14.67 -5.32
N GLU A 293 11.42 -14.20 -5.44
CA GLU A 293 12.07 -13.80 -6.69
C GLU A 293 12.66 -15.01 -7.41
N LYS A 294 12.45 -15.10 -8.70
CA LYS A 294 13.03 -16.14 -9.55
C LYS A 294 13.48 -15.55 -10.88
N GLU A 295 14.66 -15.97 -11.31
CA GLU A 295 15.17 -15.75 -12.66
C GLU A 295 14.70 -16.88 -13.58
N TYR A 296 14.27 -16.52 -14.80
CA TYR A 296 13.87 -17.48 -15.83
C TYR A 296 14.71 -17.29 -17.10
N PRO A 297 15.15 -18.40 -17.73
CA PRO A 297 15.96 -18.37 -18.95
C PRO A 297 15.08 -18.11 -20.19
N THR A 298 14.35 -17.02 -20.17
CA THR A 298 13.49 -16.55 -21.26
C THR A 298 13.30 -15.06 -21.19
N GLU A 299 13.23 -14.39 -22.32
CA GLU A 299 12.95 -12.96 -22.39
C GLU A 299 11.52 -12.61 -21.99
N ASN A 300 10.60 -13.56 -22.01
CA ASN A 300 9.20 -13.33 -21.70
C ASN A 300 8.61 -14.60 -21.04
N TRP A 301 8.34 -14.51 -19.75
CA TRP A 301 7.79 -15.63 -19.00
C TRP A 301 6.25 -15.63 -18.99
N GLN A 302 5.63 -14.49 -18.75
CA GLN A 302 4.15 -14.37 -18.61
C GLN A 302 3.48 -13.39 -19.57
N GLY A 303 4.24 -12.57 -20.27
CA GLY A 303 3.72 -11.63 -21.29
C GLY A 303 2.98 -10.42 -20.73
N ASN A 304 3.03 -10.17 -19.45
CA ASN A 304 2.41 -9.02 -18.79
C ASN A 304 3.17 -8.65 -17.52
N ALA A 305 3.13 -7.39 -17.13
CA ALA A 305 3.76 -6.93 -15.88
C ALA A 305 3.16 -7.63 -14.65
N VAL A 306 1.84 -7.73 -14.55
CA VAL A 306 1.14 -8.28 -13.39
C VAL A 306 0.11 -9.33 -13.81
N VAL A 307 0.21 -10.51 -13.21
CA VAL A 307 -0.74 -11.61 -13.38
C VAL A 307 -1.31 -11.99 -12.02
N ASN A 308 -2.64 -11.95 -11.88
CA ASN A 308 -3.36 -12.39 -10.68
C ASN A 308 -3.82 -13.84 -10.85
N TYR A 309 -3.64 -14.67 -9.82
CA TYR A 309 -4.08 -16.07 -9.81
C TYR A 309 -5.31 -16.21 -8.94
N THR A 310 -6.46 -16.46 -9.58
CA THR A 310 -7.75 -16.39 -8.91
C THR A 310 -8.32 -17.74 -8.48
N SER A 311 -7.65 -18.84 -8.81
CA SER A 311 -7.99 -20.19 -8.37
C SER A 311 -7.21 -20.61 -7.11
N GLY A 312 -7.62 -21.71 -6.48
CA GLY A 312 -7.05 -22.21 -5.22
C GLY A 312 -5.78 -23.05 -5.34
N GLU A 313 -5.41 -23.52 -6.55
CA GLU A 313 -4.35 -24.53 -6.78
C GLU A 313 -2.94 -24.00 -6.51
N VAL A 314 -2.75 -22.68 -6.60
CA VAL A 314 -1.47 -22.05 -6.30
C VAL A 314 -1.56 -21.19 -5.04
N GLY A 315 -0.53 -21.24 -4.20
CA GLY A 315 -0.52 -20.49 -2.93
C GLY A 315 -0.24 -19.00 -3.07
N TYR A 316 0.25 -18.54 -4.21
CA TYR A 316 0.49 -17.13 -4.47
C TYR A 316 -0.73 -16.46 -5.12
N THR A 317 -0.88 -15.16 -4.87
CA THR A 317 -1.96 -14.34 -5.45
C THR A 317 -1.54 -13.64 -6.72
N ARG A 318 -0.26 -13.27 -6.84
CA ARG A 318 0.27 -12.55 -8.00
C ARG A 318 1.64 -13.06 -8.42
N SER A 319 1.93 -12.88 -9.70
CA SER A 319 3.31 -12.85 -10.23
C SER A 319 3.55 -11.52 -10.94
N ILE A 320 4.77 -11.02 -10.82
CA ILE A 320 5.22 -9.73 -11.34
C ILE A 320 6.43 -9.98 -12.21
N GLU A 321 6.34 -9.70 -13.50
CA GLU A 321 7.50 -9.70 -14.40
C GLU A 321 7.97 -8.26 -14.60
N HIS A 322 8.99 -7.89 -13.84
CA HIS A 322 9.36 -6.49 -13.58
C HIS A 322 9.77 -5.70 -14.81
N LYS A 323 10.43 -6.35 -15.79
CA LYS A 323 10.91 -5.68 -17.00
C LYS A 323 9.83 -4.93 -17.79
N PHE A 324 8.57 -5.35 -17.67
CA PHE A 324 7.46 -4.71 -18.38
C PHE A 324 7.09 -3.35 -17.82
N PHE A 325 7.52 -3.00 -16.61
CA PHE A 325 7.27 -1.67 -16.05
C PHE A 325 8.01 -0.56 -16.77
N ASN A 326 9.28 -0.81 -17.16
CA ASN A 326 10.15 0.16 -17.83
C ASN A 326 10.64 -0.32 -19.20
N HIS A 327 10.06 -1.42 -19.73
CA HIS A 327 10.52 -2.04 -20.98
C HIS A 327 12.02 -2.39 -20.98
N GLU A 328 12.53 -2.81 -19.84
CA GLU A 328 13.93 -3.18 -19.63
C GLU A 328 14.23 -4.58 -20.18
N LYS A 329 15.52 -4.87 -20.40
CA LYS A 329 15.99 -6.17 -20.87
C LYS A 329 17.23 -6.58 -20.09
N MET A 330 17.37 -7.86 -19.84
CA MET A 330 18.63 -8.46 -19.42
C MET A 330 19.49 -8.80 -20.65
N ASP A 331 20.81 -8.64 -20.54
CA ASP A 331 21.73 -8.87 -21.64
C ASP A 331 21.79 -10.34 -22.10
N ASP A 332 21.45 -11.27 -21.22
CA ASP A 332 21.51 -12.72 -21.48
C ASP A 332 20.15 -13.34 -21.88
N GLY A 333 19.15 -12.52 -22.19
CA GLY A 333 17.83 -12.98 -22.62
C GLY A 333 16.99 -13.63 -21.52
N LYS A 334 17.29 -13.33 -20.24
CA LYS A 334 16.51 -13.78 -19.08
C LYS A 334 15.48 -12.75 -18.60
N THR A 335 14.69 -13.13 -17.63
CA THR A 335 13.75 -12.23 -16.95
C THR A 335 13.65 -12.56 -15.46
N ILE A 336 13.26 -11.57 -14.66
CA ILE A 336 13.02 -11.72 -13.22
C ILE A 336 11.52 -11.63 -12.95
N VAL A 337 11.01 -12.64 -12.23
CA VAL A 337 9.60 -12.71 -11.81
C VAL A 337 9.52 -12.86 -10.31
N THR A 338 8.72 -12.02 -9.67
CA THR A 338 8.42 -12.11 -8.23
C THR A 338 7.02 -12.68 -8.03
N PHE A 339 6.92 -13.68 -7.13
CA PHE A 339 5.66 -14.28 -6.70
C PHE A 339 5.28 -13.76 -5.32
N GLU A 340 4.04 -13.30 -5.16
CA GLU A 340 3.49 -12.78 -3.89
C GLU A 340 2.67 -13.85 -3.19
N TYR A 341 3.14 -14.27 -1.99
CA TYR A 341 2.46 -15.24 -1.13
C TYR A 341 1.87 -14.52 0.09
N PRO A 342 0.54 -14.39 0.18
CA PRO A 342 -0.10 -13.89 1.40
C PRO A 342 0.08 -14.89 2.55
N VAL A 343 0.53 -14.38 3.68
CA VAL A 343 0.75 -15.19 4.89
C VAL A 343 0.18 -14.51 6.13
N LYS A 344 -0.10 -15.29 7.18
CA LYS A 344 -0.37 -14.73 8.49
C LYS A 344 0.91 -14.07 9.00
N TYR A 345 0.79 -12.84 9.51
CA TYR A 345 1.92 -12.15 10.11
C TYR A 345 2.52 -12.94 11.28
N ARG A 346 3.82 -13.01 11.34
CA ARG A 346 4.62 -13.49 12.47
C ARG A 346 5.67 -12.44 12.81
N LEU A 347 6.12 -12.42 14.04
CA LEU A 347 7.19 -11.51 14.46
C LEU A 347 8.43 -11.68 13.55
N GLY A 348 8.86 -10.56 12.93
CA GLY A 348 9.94 -10.55 11.94
C GLY A 348 9.47 -10.50 10.48
N ASP A 349 8.22 -10.83 10.19
CA ASP A 349 7.65 -10.65 8.86
C ASP A 349 7.36 -9.16 8.57
N GLU A 350 7.28 -8.79 7.29
CA GLU A 350 6.84 -7.46 6.90
C GLU A 350 5.33 -7.29 7.14
N ARG A 351 4.93 -6.21 7.82
CA ARG A 351 3.53 -5.83 7.98
C ARG A 351 3.00 -5.23 6.69
N TYR A 352 1.95 -5.80 6.13
CA TYR A 352 1.49 -5.38 4.81
C TYR A 352 0.07 -4.83 4.80
N TYR A 353 -0.93 -5.58 5.29
CA TYR A 353 -2.32 -5.14 5.34
C TYR A 353 -2.81 -5.06 6.78
N PRO A 354 -3.31 -3.88 7.24
CA PRO A 354 -3.97 -3.74 8.53
C PRO A 354 -5.35 -4.42 8.48
N LEU A 355 -5.80 -4.95 9.62
CA LEU A 355 -7.12 -5.54 9.76
C LEU A 355 -8.14 -4.49 10.23
N ALA A 356 -9.25 -4.35 9.52
CA ALA A 356 -10.28 -3.34 9.84
C ALA A 356 -10.88 -3.54 11.25
N SER A 357 -10.91 -4.78 11.75
CA SER A 357 -11.37 -5.12 13.11
C SER A 357 -10.54 -4.47 14.23
N GLU A 358 -9.31 -4.11 13.98
CA GLU A 358 -8.37 -3.59 14.98
C GLU A 358 -8.41 -2.05 15.15
N LYS A 359 -9.23 -1.34 14.38
CA LYS A 359 -9.24 0.14 14.39
C LYS A 359 -9.58 0.76 15.75
N GLU A 360 -10.42 0.12 16.55
CA GLU A 360 -10.72 0.60 17.89
C GLU A 360 -9.53 0.43 18.83
N LYS A 361 -8.88 -0.73 18.78
CA LYS A 361 -7.65 -1.02 19.53
C LYS A 361 -6.55 -0.02 19.16
N TYR A 362 -6.36 0.24 17.86
CA TYR A 362 -5.43 1.25 17.36
C TYR A 362 -5.68 2.63 17.99
N ARG A 363 -6.93 3.08 18.04
CA ARG A 363 -7.28 4.39 18.63
C ARG A 363 -6.94 4.45 20.13
N LYS A 364 -7.18 3.36 20.86
CA LYS A 364 -6.79 3.26 22.28
C LYS A 364 -5.28 3.38 22.46
N ILE A 365 -4.51 2.63 21.66
CA ILE A 365 -3.04 2.68 21.67
C ILE A 365 -2.51 4.11 21.53
N LEU A 366 -3.06 4.89 20.60
CA LEU A 366 -2.64 6.27 20.38
C LEU A 366 -2.75 7.15 21.64
N GLY A 367 -3.71 6.86 22.53
CA GLY A 367 -3.93 7.59 23.78
C GLY A 367 -2.78 7.45 24.79
N TYR A 368 -2.00 6.38 24.71
CA TYR A 368 -0.89 6.10 25.61
C TYR A 368 0.48 6.55 25.08
N LEU A 369 0.54 6.95 23.80
CA LEU A 369 1.81 7.37 23.22
C LEU A 369 2.22 8.78 23.64
N PRO A 370 3.51 9.04 23.81
CA PRO A 370 4.02 10.39 24.12
C PRO A 370 3.57 11.41 23.06
N LYS A 371 3.03 12.56 23.49
CA LYS A 371 2.46 13.61 22.59
C LYS A 371 3.41 14.17 21.55
N LYS A 372 4.73 14.03 21.73
CA LYS A 372 5.73 14.47 20.77
C LYS A 372 5.95 13.46 19.65
N ILE A 373 5.45 12.23 19.79
CA ILE A 373 5.50 11.22 18.74
C ILE A 373 4.25 11.34 17.88
N VAL A 374 4.45 11.54 16.59
CA VAL A 374 3.42 11.62 15.56
C VAL A 374 3.50 10.36 14.71
N PRO A 375 2.57 9.41 14.81
CA PRO A 375 2.51 8.27 13.92
C PRO A 375 2.28 8.72 12.47
N THR A 376 3.06 8.17 11.54
CA THR A 376 3.07 8.51 10.11
C THR A 376 3.12 7.28 9.22
N GLY A 377 2.81 7.44 7.95
CA GLY A 377 2.84 6.35 6.99
C GLY A 377 1.84 5.23 7.27
N ARG A 378 1.82 4.23 6.42
CA ARG A 378 0.83 3.14 6.47
C ARG A 378 0.84 2.36 7.78
N LEU A 379 2.02 2.08 8.34
CA LEU A 379 2.13 1.31 9.58
C LEU A 379 1.76 2.17 10.80
N GLY A 380 2.27 3.40 10.87
CA GLY A 380 1.99 4.31 11.98
C GLY A 380 0.54 4.78 12.03
N LEU A 381 -0.12 4.92 10.88
CA LEU A 381 -1.53 5.28 10.78
C LEU A 381 -2.46 4.05 10.84
N TYR A 382 -1.91 2.86 10.78
CA TYR A 382 -2.65 1.61 10.70
C TYR A 382 -3.70 1.63 9.59
N GLU A 383 -3.28 2.09 8.40
CA GLU A 383 -4.17 2.30 7.26
C GLU A 383 -3.55 1.77 5.97
N TYR A 384 -4.41 1.16 5.12
CA TYR A 384 -4.02 0.87 3.75
C TYR A 384 -4.17 2.15 2.92
N MET A 385 -3.09 2.57 2.27
CA MET A 385 -3.03 3.80 1.48
C MET A 385 -2.26 3.51 0.19
N ASP A 386 -2.77 3.97 -0.94
CA ASP A 386 -1.99 4.03 -2.16
C ASP A 386 -0.96 5.18 -2.09
N MET A 387 0.00 5.23 -2.99
CA MET A 387 1.10 6.20 -2.89
C MET A 387 0.63 7.66 -2.97
N ASP A 388 -0.39 7.94 -3.76
CA ASP A 388 -1.00 9.27 -3.86
C ASP A 388 -1.71 9.66 -2.56
N ASP A 389 -2.41 8.71 -1.91
CA ASP A 389 -3.02 8.94 -0.59
C ASP A 389 -1.95 9.22 0.47
N VAL A 390 -0.81 8.50 0.41
CA VAL A 390 0.33 8.76 1.31
C VAL A 390 0.86 10.17 1.14
N ILE A 391 1.05 10.62 -0.10
CA ILE A 391 1.52 11.99 -0.40
C ILE A 391 0.47 13.02 0.07
N ARG A 392 -0.80 12.83 -0.28
CA ARG A 392 -1.90 13.73 0.10
C ARG A 392 -2.02 13.86 1.62
N ALA A 393 -1.97 12.73 2.34
CA ALA A 393 -2.03 12.72 3.80
C ALA A 393 -0.83 13.45 4.43
N ALA A 394 0.37 13.25 3.89
CA ALA A 394 1.57 13.91 4.40
C ALA A 394 1.58 15.42 4.06
N LEU A 395 1.13 15.82 2.87
CA LEU A 395 0.99 17.25 2.48
C LEU A 395 -0.04 17.99 3.33
N SER A 396 -1.10 17.30 3.78
CA SER A 396 -2.15 17.89 4.62
C SER A 396 -1.96 17.66 6.12
N ASP A 397 -0.85 17.08 6.57
CA ASP A 397 -0.64 16.79 7.98
C ASP A 397 -0.47 18.07 8.81
N THR A 398 -1.47 18.38 9.61
CA THR A 398 -1.50 19.58 10.47
C THR A 398 -0.81 19.37 11.82
N ARG A 399 -0.27 18.19 12.10
CA ARG A 399 0.38 17.84 13.39
C ARG A 399 1.84 18.32 13.46
N ILE A 400 2.40 18.83 12.35
CA ILE A 400 3.73 19.47 12.33
C ILE A 400 3.72 20.70 13.22
N ARG A 401 4.62 20.75 14.19
CA ARG A 401 4.85 21.89 15.05
C ARG A 401 6.11 22.59 14.62
N VAL A 402 6.09 23.92 14.61
CA VAL A 402 7.25 24.77 14.30
C VAL A 402 7.36 25.86 15.35
N ASP A 403 8.57 26.38 15.55
CA ASP A 403 8.74 27.56 16.39
C ASP A 403 7.96 28.73 15.77
N PRO A 404 7.25 29.54 16.58
CA PRO A 404 6.61 30.73 16.04
C PRO A 404 7.66 31.62 15.38
N VAL A 405 7.39 32.02 14.12
CA VAL A 405 8.22 32.96 13.40
C VAL A 405 8.21 34.27 14.19
N ILE A 406 9.32 34.62 14.84
CA ILE A 406 9.49 35.95 15.39
C ILE A 406 9.72 36.84 14.17
N GLU A 407 8.66 37.52 13.70
CA GLU A 407 8.81 38.63 12.79
C GLU A 407 9.74 39.64 13.47
N GLN A 408 10.98 39.71 13.05
CA GLN A 408 11.87 40.80 13.38
C GLN A 408 11.28 42.04 12.73
N GLY A 409 10.46 42.76 13.50
CA GLY A 409 9.93 44.02 13.11
C GLY A 409 11.09 44.94 12.72
N CYS A 410 11.11 45.35 11.46
CA CYS A 410 11.92 46.48 11.01
C CYS A 410 11.51 47.69 11.85
N ILE A 411 12.30 47.99 12.89
CA ILE A 411 12.22 49.25 13.57
C ILE A 411 12.79 50.29 12.58
N PHE A 412 11.92 50.84 11.73
CA PHE A 412 12.25 52.11 11.09
C PHE A 412 12.26 53.17 12.18
N SER A 413 13.44 53.53 12.67
CA SER A 413 13.64 54.72 13.44
C SER A 413 13.40 55.91 12.52
N SER A 414 12.26 56.56 12.65
CA SER A 414 12.04 57.91 12.15
C SER A 414 12.90 58.86 12.97
N SER A 415 14.08 59.15 12.54
CA SER A 415 14.82 60.32 12.97
C SER A 415 14.28 61.51 12.18
N SER A 416 13.47 62.31 12.87
CA SER A 416 13.11 63.66 12.49
C SER A 416 14.34 64.55 12.47
N VAL A 417 14.58 65.23 11.38
CA VAL A 417 15.11 66.61 11.31
C VAL A 417 14.29 67.37 10.27
#